data_d206f429c587775d0961ce619e324b6d
#
_entry.id   d206f429c587775d0961ce619e324b6d
#
_cell.length_a   1.000
_cell.length_b   1.000
_cell.length_c   1.000
_cell.angle_alpha   90.00
_cell.angle_beta   90.00
_cell.angle_gamma   90.00
#
_symmetry.space_group_name_H-M   'P 1'
#
loop_
_entity.id
_entity.type
_entity.pdbx_description
1 polymer ?
#
loop_
_entity_poly.entity_id
_entity_poly.type
_entity_poly.pdbx_seq_one_letter_code
_entity_poly.pdbx_strand_id
1 'polypeptide(L)'
;MRAFNYSKIKEQKWDSEILGYIAAIYKEAGKQELYLKQRPEELEHLVEIAKVQSTEASNAIEGIVTTSTRIKQLVEEKTTPRNRDEQEIAGYRDVLNLIHENFDVIPITQNYILQLHKVLYSHMNNPIAGRTKNVQNYFSATYPDGHSEVLFTPLAPYETPAALDRICEEYNRVIGNFEVEPLIAIPVFIHDFLCIHPFNDGNGRMSRLLTTLVLYQNGFYVGKYISLEAKIAKNKDLYYSALAQAQSGWYEGTEDVVPFIKYILGTILSAYRDFEERFALVETKLPAIEVVRNATKNKIGRFTKQDIRELCPSLSLSSIEGSLRKLVENGELKRVGAGKSTVYLRLK
;
A
#
# COMPACT_ATOMS: atom_id res chain seq x y z
N MET A 1 15.86 -15.47 22.25
CA MET A 1 15.43 -14.30 21.45
C MET A 1 16.14 -14.34 20.11
N ARG A 2 15.41 -14.16 18.99
CA ARG A 2 16.00 -14.04 17.65
C ARG A 2 17.03 -12.90 17.61
N ALA A 3 18.17 -13.14 16.98
CA ALA A 3 19.18 -12.10 16.74
C ALA A 3 18.88 -11.42 15.41
N PHE A 4 18.59 -10.11 15.45
CA PHE A 4 18.43 -9.30 14.25
C PHE A 4 19.81 -8.75 13.83
N ASN A 5 20.23 -9.05 12.61
CA ASN A 5 21.49 -8.56 12.03
C ASN A 5 21.31 -8.38 10.52
N TYR A 6 21.00 -7.16 10.12
CA TYR A 6 20.76 -6.83 8.70
C TYR A 6 22.04 -6.75 7.88
N SER A 7 23.24 -6.72 8.48
CA SER A 7 24.48 -6.82 7.71
C SER A 7 24.60 -8.15 6.96
N LYS A 8 23.96 -9.23 7.44
CA LYS A 8 23.94 -10.52 6.74
C LYS A 8 23.26 -10.44 5.36
N ILE A 9 22.35 -9.47 5.17
CA ILE A 9 21.62 -9.27 3.91
C ILE A 9 22.58 -8.89 2.77
N LYS A 10 23.65 -8.16 3.04
CA LYS A 10 24.65 -7.77 2.02
C LYS A 10 25.43 -8.95 1.46
N GLU A 11 25.53 -10.03 2.22
CA GLU A 11 26.25 -11.25 1.83
C GLU A 11 25.39 -12.18 0.99
N GLN A 12 24.06 -11.93 0.95
CA GLN A 12 23.11 -12.74 0.18
C GLN A 12 23.24 -12.47 -1.32
N LYS A 13 23.18 -13.54 -2.11
CA LYS A 13 23.15 -13.45 -3.56
C LYS A 13 21.72 -13.19 -4.02
N TRP A 14 21.50 -12.11 -4.75
CA TRP A 14 20.22 -11.75 -5.32
C TRP A 14 20.10 -12.29 -6.74
N ASP A 15 18.91 -12.80 -7.10
CA ASP A 15 18.66 -13.27 -8.45
C ASP A 15 18.43 -12.09 -9.44
N SER A 16 18.47 -12.43 -10.73
CA SER A 16 18.29 -11.44 -11.81
C SER A 16 16.93 -10.75 -11.80
N GLU A 17 15.90 -11.38 -11.21
CA GLU A 17 14.57 -10.80 -11.12
C GLU A 17 14.56 -9.65 -10.12
N ILE A 18 15.12 -9.83 -8.91
CA ILE A 18 15.24 -8.77 -7.89
C ILE A 18 16.07 -7.61 -8.45
N LEU A 19 17.22 -7.89 -9.08
CA LEU A 19 18.04 -6.86 -9.70
C LEU A 19 17.30 -6.12 -10.82
N GLY A 20 16.48 -6.83 -11.58
CA GLY A 20 15.61 -6.26 -12.62
C GLY A 20 14.53 -5.34 -12.04
N TYR A 21 13.88 -5.72 -10.93
CA TYR A 21 12.92 -4.86 -10.22
C TYR A 21 13.60 -3.58 -9.72
N ILE A 22 14.75 -3.70 -9.04
CA ILE A 22 15.47 -2.56 -8.49
C ILE A 22 15.84 -1.58 -9.61
N ALA A 23 16.47 -2.05 -10.69
CA ALA A 23 16.84 -1.21 -11.83
C ALA A 23 15.63 -0.51 -12.47
N ALA A 24 14.50 -1.23 -12.63
CA ALA A 24 13.29 -0.67 -13.20
C ALA A 24 12.66 0.38 -12.27
N ILE A 25 12.61 0.14 -10.94
CA ILE A 25 12.06 1.08 -9.96
C ILE A 25 12.89 2.38 -9.96
N TYR A 26 14.21 2.33 -9.92
CA TYR A 26 15.06 3.53 -9.99
C TYR A 26 14.86 4.32 -11.27
N LYS A 27 14.73 3.63 -12.41
CA LYS A 27 14.43 4.28 -13.69
C LYS A 27 13.11 5.03 -13.65
N GLU A 28 12.05 4.41 -13.13
CA GLU A 28 10.73 5.04 -13.05
C GLU A 28 10.68 6.15 -11.99
N ALA A 29 11.38 5.99 -10.86
CA ALA A 29 11.52 7.04 -9.84
C ALA A 29 12.20 8.29 -10.41
N GLY A 30 13.26 8.12 -11.21
CA GLY A 30 13.91 9.23 -11.90
C GLY A 30 13.00 9.95 -12.89
N LYS A 31 12.14 9.23 -13.63
CA LYS A 31 11.12 9.86 -14.48
C LYS A 31 10.09 10.63 -13.64
N GLN A 32 9.60 10.04 -12.54
CA GLN A 32 8.66 10.70 -11.65
C GLN A 32 9.20 12.03 -11.14
N GLU A 33 10.48 12.10 -10.76
CA GLU A 33 11.11 13.34 -10.31
C GLU A 33 11.06 14.44 -11.38
N LEU A 34 11.24 14.10 -12.66
CA LEU A 34 11.11 15.04 -13.76
C LEU A 34 9.68 15.56 -13.90
N TYR A 35 8.67 14.68 -13.79
CA TYR A 35 7.27 15.04 -13.86
C TYR A 35 6.84 15.96 -12.71
N LEU A 36 7.33 15.69 -11.49
CA LEU A 36 7.07 16.53 -10.31
C LEU A 36 7.54 17.98 -10.49
N LYS A 37 8.66 18.17 -11.17
CA LYS A 37 9.20 19.52 -11.46
C LYS A 37 8.42 20.26 -12.55
N GLN A 38 7.78 19.53 -13.46
CA GLN A 38 7.13 20.10 -14.64
C GLN A 38 5.66 20.45 -14.42
N ARG A 39 4.94 19.70 -13.57
CA ARG A 39 3.48 19.76 -13.44
C ARG A 39 2.97 19.54 -12.00
N PRO A 40 3.29 20.46 -11.06
CA PRO A 40 2.92 20.26 -9.65
C PRO A 40 1.40 20.28 -9.41
N GLU A 41 0.63 21.15 -10.11
CA GLU A 41 -0.82 21.30 -9.89
C GLU A 41 -1.62 20.04 -10.26
N GLU A 42 -1.27 19.43 -11.40
CA GLU A 42 -1.93 18.22 -11.87
C GLU A 42 -1.67 17.02 -10.92
N LEU A 43 -0.53 17.03 -10.27
CA LEU A 43 -0.12 15.97 -9.35
C LEU A 43 -0.79 16.10 -7.98
N GLU A 44 -1.13 17.31 -7.51
CA GLU A 44 -1.89 17.50 -6.27
C GLU A 44 -3.22 16.73 -6.30
N HIS A 45 -3.91 16.75 -7.42
CA HIS A 45 -5.16 16.01 -7.56
C HIS A 45 -4.97 14.49 -7.44
N LEU A 46 -3.86 13.95 -7.96
CA LEU A 46 -3.53 12.52 -7.79
C LEU A 46 -3.24 12.18 -6.33
N VAL A 47 -2.62 13.10 -5.57
CA VAL A 47 -2.36 12.91 -4.13
C VAL A 47 -3.66 12.72 -3.35
N GLU A 48 -4.65 13.58 -3.55
CA GLU A 48 -5.93 13.48 -2.86
C GLU A 48 -6.67 12.18 -3.18
N ILE A 49 -6.63 11.76 -4.45
CA ILE A 49 -7.21 10.48 -4.86
C ILE A 49 -6.48 9.31 -4.21
N ALA A 50 -5.15 9.32 -4.21
CA ALA A 50 -4.35 8.27 -3.60
C ALA A 50 -4.61 8.17 -2.09
N LYS A 51 -4.74 9.29 -1.37
CA LYS A 51 -5.10 9.30 0.06
C LYS A 51 -6.44 8.61 0.33
N VAL A 52 -7.47 8.91 -0.48
CA VAL A 52 -8.79 8.27 -0.35
C VAL A 52 -8.66 6.77 -0.59
N GLN A 53 -7.99 6.36 -1.68
CA GLN A 53 -7.79 4.96 -2.04
C GLN A 53 -6.96 4.20 -1.00
N SER A 54 -5.88 4.79 -0.49
CA SER A 54 -5.02 4.19 0.54
C SER A 54 -5.77 3.98 1.84
N THR A 55 -6.54 5.00 2.26
CA THR A 55 -7.35 4.92 3.48
C THR A 55 -8.44 3.87 3.36
N GLU A 56 -9.18 3.82 2.24
CA GLU A 56 -10.21 2.82 1.99
C GLU A 56 -9.61 1.41 1.96
N ALA A 57 -8.61 1.18 1.12
CA ALA A 57 -8.05 -0.14 0.87
C ALA A 57 -7.35 -0.74 2.10
N SER A 58 -6.55 0.05 2.81
CA SER A 58 -5.83 -0.44 3.99
C SER A 58 -6.78 -0.89 5.11
N ASN A 59 -7.88 -0.16 5.33
CA ASN A 59 -8.89 -0.55 6.31
C ASN A 59 -9.73 -1.74 5.82
N ALA A 60 -10.10 -1.79 4.54
CA ALA A 60 -10.85 -2.90 3.97
C ALA A 60 -10.09 -4.24 4.01
N ILE A 61 -8.76 -4.23 3.90
CA ILE A 61 -7.92 -5.44 4.10
C ILE A 61 -8.17 -6.07 5.47
N GLU A 62 -8.37 -5.24 6.50
CA GLU A 62 -8.65 -5.66 7.88
C GLU A 62 -10.16 -5.85 8.17
N GLY A 63 -11.02 -5.74 7.16
CA GLY A 63 -12.47 -5.87 7.32
C GLY A 63 -13.18 -4.64 7.87
N ILE A 64 -12.48 -3.50 8.01
CA ILE A 64 -13.01 -2.22 8.46
C ILE A 64 -13.55 -1.47 7.24
N VAL A 65 -14.87 -1.28 7.17
CA VAL A 65 -15.52 -0.77 5.96
C VAL A 65 -16.58 0.27 6.26
N THR A 66 -16.73 1.21 5.33
CA THR A 66 -17.88 2.12 5.25
C THR A 66 -18.21 2.37 3.76
N THR A 67 -19.19 3.23 3.47
CA THR A 67 -19.52 3.53 2.06
C THR A 67 -18.43 4.41 1.42
N SER A 68 -18.21 4.27 0.10
CA SER A 68 -17.22 5.08 -0.62
C SER A 68 -17.50 6.59 -0.50
N THR A 69 -18.78 7.01 -0.39
CA THR A 69 -19.14 8.40 -0.11
C THR A 69 -18.63 8.84 1.26
N ARG A 70 -18.78 7.99 2.29
CA ARG A 70 -18.30 8.30 3.64
C ARG A 70 -16.77 8.32 3.72
N ILE A 71 -16.09 7.39 3.03
CA ILE A 71 -14.62 7.43 2.92
C ILE A 71 -14.17 8.80 2.41
N LYS A 72 -14.76 9.26 1.29
CA LYS A 72 -14.42 10.57 0.71
C LYS A 72 -14.66 11.71 1.70
N GLN A 73 -15.82 11.73 2.37
CA GLN A 73 -16.14 12.75 3.38
C GLN A 73 -15.17 12.72 4.57
N LEU A 74 -14.79 11.53 5.05
CA LEU A 74 -13.83 11.38 6.15
C LEU A 74 -12.44 11.86 5.77
N VAL A 75 -11.99 11.60 4.53
CA VAL A 75 -10.62 11.91 4.07
C VAL A 75 -10.51 13.36 3.62
N GLU A 76 -11.38 13.81 2.71
CA GLU A 76 -11.30 15.16 2.11
C GLU A 76 -11.93 16.23 3.01
N GLU A 77 -13.12 15.98 3.53
CA GLU A 77 -13.91 16.97 4.31
C GLU A 77 -13.63 16.88 5.82
N LYS A 78 -12.90 15.87 6.28
CA LYS A 78 -12.60 15.61 7.71
C LYS A 78 -13.85 15.60 8.60
N THR A 79 -14.96 15.06 8.09
CA THR A 79 -16.20 14.97 8.84
C THR A 79 -16.06 14.06 10.06
N THR A 80 -16.90 14.29 11.09
CA THR A 80 -16.87 13.51 12.33
C THR A 80 -17.25 12.03 12.06
N PRO A 81 -16.45 11.07 12.54
CA PRO A 81 -16.78 9.65 12.49
C PRO A 81 -18.07 9.32 13.26
N ARG A 82 -18.90 8.42 12.73
CA ARG A 82 -20.21 8.05 13.29
C ARG A 82 -20.21 6.74 14.08
N ASN A 83 -19.25 5.86 13.79
CA ASN A 83 -19.13 4.55 14.41
C ASN A 83 -17.65 4.16 14.54
N ARG A 84 -17.39 2.96 15.10
CA ARG A 84 -16.06 2.45 15.33
C ARG A 84 -15.23 2.35 14.02
N ASP A 85 -15.80 1.78 12.98
CA ASP A 85 -15.09 1.60 11.70
C ASP A 85 -14.65 2.96 11.12
N GLU A 86 -15.55 3.96 11.14
CA GLU A 86 -15.22 5.31 10.69
C GLU A 86 -14.17 6.00 11.58
N GLN A 87 -14.13 5.71 12.89
CA GLN A 87 -13.08 6.19 13.79
C GLN A 87 -11.71 5.60 13.43
N GLU A 88 -11.65 4.30 13.12
CA GLU A 88 -10.43 3.62 12.69
C GLU A 88 -9.96 4.13 11.33
N ILE A 89 -10.89 4.37 10.39
CA ILE A 89 -10.62 4.97 9.08
C ILE A 89 -10.05 6.40 9.24
N ALA A 90 -10.64 7.21 10.10
CA ALA A 90 -10.17 8.57 10.38
C ALA A 90 -8.77 8.56 10.99
N GLY A 91 -8.49 7.65 11.92
CA GLY A 91 -7.16 7.48 12.51
C GLY A 91 -6.10 7.09 11.47
N TYR A 92 -6.43 6.17 10.55
CA TYR A 92 -5.52 5.81 9.45
C TYR A 92 -5.22 7.01 8.55
N ARG A 93 -6.26 7.78 8.14
CA ARG A 93 -6.10 9.03 7.38
C ARG A 93 -5.14 9.99 8.08
N ASP A 94 -5.29 10.17 9.40
CA ASP A 94 -4.47 11.12 10.14
C ASP A 94 -2.99 10.70 10.17
N VAL A 95 -2.69 9.42 10.36
CA VAL A 95 -1.31 8.92 10.26
C VAL A 95 -0.77 9.06 8.84
N LEU A 96 -1.56 8.75 7.83
CA LEU A 96 -1.14 8.88 6.43
C LEU A 96 -0.82 10.34 6.08
N ASN A 97 -1.67 11.30 6.50
CA ASN A 97 -1.41 12.73 6.33
C ASN A 97 -0.13 13.16 7.05
N LEU A 98 0.07 12.71 8.30
CA LEU A 98 1.28 13.00 9.06
C LEU A 98 2.54 12.52 8.32
N ILE A 99 2.50 11.32 7.74
CA ILE A 99 3.59 10.79 6.93
C ILE A 99 3.80 11.61 5.66
N HIS A 100 2.73 11.94 4.92
CA HIS A 100 2.82 12.72 3.68
C HIS A 100 3.44 14.10 3.88
N GLU A 101 3.20 14.71 5.04
CA GLU A 101 3.65 16.07 5.37
C GLU A 101 5.03 16.12 6.07
N ASN A 102 5.41 15.03 6.80
CA ASN A 102 6.54 15.08 7.73
C ASN A 102 7.48 13.87 7.64
N PHE A 103 7.47 13.10 6.56
CA PHE A 103 8.26 11.85 6.45
C PHE A 103 9.76 12.07 6.68
N ASP A 104 10.30 13.21 6.31
CA ASP A 104 11.71 13.57 6.41
C ASP A 104 12.19 13.80 7.85
N VAL A 105 11.29 14.14 8.77
CA VAL A 105 11.59 14.41 10.18
C VAL A 105 11.06 13.36 11.16
N ILE A 106 10.36 12.31 10.68
CA ILE A 106 9.88 11.20 11.51
C ILE A 106 10.98 10.13 11.59
N PRO A 107 11.70 9.98 12.72
CA PRO A 107 12.72 8.94 12.81
C PRO A 107 12.13 7.54 12.94
N ILE A 108 12.81 6.55 12.38
CA ILE A 108 12.43 5.13 12.54
C ILE A 108 12.95 4.63 13.87
N THR A 109 12.15 4.78 14.91
CA THR A 109 12.42 4.31 16.27
C THR A 109 11.18 3.70 16.88
N GLN A 110 11.37 2.81 17.86
CA GLN A 110 10.26 2.25 18.61
C GLN A 110 9.30 3.33 19.11
N ASN A 111 9.83 4.39 19.71
CA ASN A 111 9.02 5.45 20.31
C ASN A 111 8.13 6.16 19.28
N TYR A 112 8.65 6.48 18.09
CA TYR A 112 7.85 7.10 17.02
C TYR A 112 6.84 6.12 16.42
N ILE A 113 7.17 4.85 16.28
CA ILE A 113 6.21 3.82 15.85
C ILE A 113 5.06 3.72 16.85
N LEU A 114 5.33 3.77 18.17
CA LEU A 114 4.29 3.82 19.19
C LEU A 114 3.44 5.10 19.10
N GLN A 115 4.05 6.25 18.81
CA GLN A 115 3.32 7.52 18.61
C GLN A 115 2.42 7.45 17.37
N LEU A 116 2.89 6.93 16.24
CA LEU A 116 2.05 6.74 15.04
C LEU A 116 0.87 5.79 15.35
N HIS A 117 1.12 4.71 16.07
CA HIS A 117 0.05 3.82 16.52
C HIS A 117 -0.95 4.52 17.48
N LYS A 118 -0.47 5.44 18.32
CA LYS A 118 -1.37 6.27 19.16
C LYS A 118 -2.26 7.18 18.30
N VAL A 119 -1.73 7.77 17.25
CA VAL A 119 -2.50 8.59 16.30
C VAL A 119 -3.52 7.72 15.54
N LEU A 120 -3.16 6.49 15.14
CA LEU A 120 -4.08 5.55 14.48
C LEU A 120 -5.37 5.31 15.29
N TYR A 121 -5.30 5.40 16.60
CA TYR A 121 -6.44 5.21 17.52
C TYR A 121 -6.92 6.51 18.19
N SER A 122 -6.51 7.69 17.69
CA SER A 122 -6.79 8.99 18.32
C SER A 122 -8.29 9.36 18.39
N HIS A 123 -9.10 8.82 17.47
CA HIS A 123 -10.54 9.01 17.44
C HIS A 123 -11.32 8.06 18.37
N MET A 124 -10.61 7.20 19.09
CA MET A 124 -11.18 6.17 19.98
C MET A 124 -10.58 6.29 21.37
N ASN A 125 -11.38 6.07 22.40
CA ASN A 125 -10.83 5.86 23.74
C ASN A 125 -10.35 4.40 23.87
N ASN A 126 -9.18 4.10 23.29
CA ASN A 126 -8.66 2.75 23.22
C ASN A 126 -7.38 2.61 24.07
N PRO A 127 -7.38 1.76 25.12
CA PRO A 127 -6.24 1.61 26.03
C PRO A 127 -5.01 0.98 25.41
N ILE A 128 -5.13 0.35 24.22
CA ILE A 128 -3.99 -0.23 23.49
C ILE A 128 -3.21 0.80 22.66
N ALA A 129 -3.77 2.01 22.49
CA ALA A 129 -3.19 3.05 21.67
C ALA A 129 -1.76 3.41 22.11
N GLY A 130 -0.79 3.28 21.24
CA GLY A 130 0.61 3.61 21.50
C GLY A 130 1.32 2.69 22.49
N ARG A 131 0.84 1.47 22.66
CA ARG A 131 1.45 0.47 23.56
C ARG A 131 1.73 -0.82 22.82
N THR A 132 2.84 -1.45 23.14
CA THR A 132 3.11 -2.80 22.67
C THR A 132 2.12 -3.80 23.26
N LYS A 133 1.94 -4.92 22.58
CA LYS A 133 0.99 -5.96 22.98
C LYS A 133 1.29 -6.51 24.38
N ASN A 134 0.24 -6.84 25.09
CA ASN A 134 0.30 -7.52 26.40
C ASN A 134 -0.37 -8.91 26.37
N VAL A 135 -0.93 -9.29 25.20
CA VAL A 135 -1.57 -10.59 24.96
C VAL A 135 -0.90 -11.21 23.73
N GLN A 136 -0.75 -12.53 23.73
CA GLN A 136 -0.21 -13.27 22.59
C GLN A 136 -1.19 -13.23 21.42
N ASN A 137 -0.68 -12.87 20.24
CA ASN A 137 -1.45 -12.94 18.98
C ASN A 137 -1.09 -14.24 18.26
N TYR A 138 -1.99 -14.65 17.36
CA TYR A 138 -1.81 -15.81 16.50
C TYR A 138 -2.32 -15.48 15.09
N PHE A 139 -1.59 -15.91 14.08
CA PHE A 139 -2.14 -15.98 12.72
C PHE A 139 -2.75 -17.35 12.53
N SER A 140 -4.04 -17.41 12.29
CA SER A 140 -4.77 -18.66 12.14
C SER A 140 -5.55 -18.68 10.82
N ALA A 141 -5.58 -19.85 10.19
CA ALA A 141 -6.52 -20.14 9.13
C ALA A 141 -7.73 -20.87 9.71
N THR A 142 -8.92 -20.48 9.30
CA THR A 142 -10.16 -21.23 9.58
C THR A 142 -10.65 -21.83 8.27
N TYR A 143 -10.79 -23.15 8.25
CA TYR A 143 -11.21 -23.92 7.09
C TYR A 143 -12.74 -24.05 7.04
N PRO A 144 -13.31 -24.38 5.86
CA PRO A 144 -14.76 -24.51 5.71
C PRO A 144 -15.44 -25.56 6.62
N ASP A 145 -14.66 -26.52 7.13
CA ASP A 145 -15.11 -27.54 8.09
C ASP A 145 -15.15 -27.06 9.54
N GLY A 146 -14.77 -25.78 9.78
CA GLY A 146 -14.69 -25.17 11.11
C GLY A 146 -13.40 -25.45 11.86
N HIS A 147 -12.47 -26.23 11.30
CA HIS A 147 -11.12 -26.39 11.87
C HIS A 147 -10.32 -25.11 11.75
N SER A 148 -9.58 -24.78 12.82
CA SER A 148 -8.66 -23.63 12.83
C SER A 148 -7.24 -24.13 13.14
N GLU A 149 -6.29 -23.70 12.30
CA GLU A 149 -4.88 -24.02 12.43
C GLU A 149 -4.08 -22.73 12.66
N VAL A 150 -3.15 -22.75 13.61
CA VAL A 150 -2.21 -21.63 13.83
C VAL A 150 -1.11 -21.74 12.78
N LEU A 151 -1.06 -20.80 11.85
CA LEU A 151 -0.07 -20.74 10.78
C LEU A 151 1.25 -20.14 11.25
N PHE A 152 1.18 -19.12 12.09
CA PHE A 152 2.36 -18.46 12.65
C PHE A 152 2.03 -17.87 14.03
N THR A 153 2.97 -18.00 14.96
CA THR A 153 2.88 -17.38 16.28
C THR A 153 3.89 -16.23 16.34
N PRO A 154 3.46 -14.97 16.37
CA PRO A 154 4.34 -13.83 16.53
C PRO A 154 5.13 -13.85 17.84
N LEU A 155 6.15 -13.01 17.94
CA LEU A 155 7.01 -12.91 19.12
C LEU A 155 6.18 -12.70 20.40
N ALA A 156 6.67 -13.25 21.51
CA ALA A 156 5.97 -13.12 22.80
C ALA A 156 5.89 -11.66 23.27
N PRO A 157 4.84 -11.26 24.02
CA PRO A 157 4.67 -9.89 24.46
C PRO A 157 5.87 -9.31 25.22
N TYR A 158 6.51 -10.08 26.10
CA TYR A 158 7.65 -9.63 26.90
C TYR A 158 8.93 -9.40 26.08
N GLU A 159 9.06 -10.04 24.90
CA GLU A 159 10.20 -9.86 23.99
C GLU A 159 9.98 -8.71 23.01
N THR A 160 8.71 -8.36 22.77
CA THR A 160 8.29 -7.44 21.72
C THR A 160 8.94 -6.05 21.78
N PRO A 161 9.04 -5.36 22.95
CA PRO A 161 9.64 -4.03 23.00
C PRO A 161 11.11 -4.03 22.55
N ALA A 162 11.91 -4.96 23.08
CA ALA A 162 13.33 -5.05 22.74
C ALA A 162 13.55 -5.45 21.27
N ALA A 163 12.71 -6.32 20.72
CA ALA A 163 12.78 -6.73 19.32
C ALA A 163 12.42 -5.57 18.38
N LEU A 164 11.36 -4.81 18.69
CA LEU A 164 10.96 -3.66 17.90
C LEU A 164 12.04 -2.57 17.88
N ASP A 165 12.66 -2.31 19.04
CA ASP A 165 13.78 -1.36 19.13
C ASP A 165 14.96 -1.83 18.26
N ARG A 166 15.31 -3.11 18.38
CA ARG A 166 16.43 -3.70 17.65
C ARG A 166 16.27 -3.67 16.15
N ILE A 167 15.08 -3.96 15.59
CA ILE A 167 14.89 -3.88 14.13
C ILE A 167 14.97 -2.43 13.63
N CYS A 168 14.54 -1.46 14.43
CA CYS A 168 14.69 -0.03 14.09
C CYS A 168 16.18 0.35 14.06
N GLU A 169 16.97 -0.04 15.07
CA GLU A 169 18.42 0.19 15.10
C GLU A 169 19.13 -0.43 13.90
N GLU A 170 18.84 -1.70 13.59
CA GLU A 170 19.45 -2.41 12.46
C GLU A 170 19.09 -1.77 11.11
N TYR A 171 17.82 -1.41 10.92
CA TYR A 171 17.38 -0.72 9.72
C TYR A 171 18.13 0.62 9.54
N ASN A 172 18.10 1.48 10.57
CA ASN A 172 18.78 2.76 10.53
C ASN A 172 20.29 2.62 10.28
N ARG A 173 20.91 1.63 10.89
CA ARG A 173 22.34 1.36 10.74
C ARG A 173 22.70 0.98 9.30
N VAL A 174 21.98 0.03 8.70
CA VAL A 174 22.33 -0.46 7.35
C VAL A 174 22.00 0.58 6.27
N ILE A 175 20.94 1.37 6.46
CA ILE A 175 20.59 2.48 5.55
C ILE A 175 21.58 3.63 5.71
N GLY A 176 21.85 4.06 6.95
CA GLY A 176 22.76 5.19 7.22
C GLY A 176 24.21 4.93 6.81
N ASN A 177 24.65 3.69 6.85
CA ASN A 177 26.00 3.28 6.42
C ASN A 177 26.05 2.82 4.95
N PHE A 178 24.94 2.87 4.19
CA PHE A 178 24.87 2.34 2.83
C PHE A 178 25.29 0.87 2.69
N GLU A 179 25.00 0.06 3.72
CA GLU A 179 25.40 -1.36 3.75
C GLU A 179 24.45 -2.25 2.93
N VAL A 180 23.17 -1.88 2.86
CA VAL A 180 22.12 -2.64 2.16
C VAL A 180 21.32 -1.69 1.28
N GLU A 181 20.97 -2.16 0.09
CA GLU A 181 20.09 -1.46 -0.85
C GLU A 181 18.72 -1.19 -0.21
N PRO A 182 18.21 0.08 -0.19
CA PRO A 182 16.94 0.41 0.45
C PRO A 182 15.76 -0.43 -0.01
N LEU A 183 15.63 -0.72 -1.31
CA LEU A 183 14.56 -1.55 -1.85
C LEU A 183 14.62 -3.02 -1.38
N ILE A 184 15.73 -3.45 -0.77
CA ILE A 184 15.87 -4.74 -0.10
C ILE A 184 15.67 -4.59 1.41
N ALA A 185 16.29 -3.59 2.03
CA ALA A 185 16.21 -3.39 3.47
C ALA A 185 14.77 -3.08 3.94
N ILE A 186 14.01 -2.32 3.16
CA ILE A 186 12.62 -1.95 3.47
C ILE A 186 11.71 -3.19 3.60
N PRO A 187 11.59 -4.08 2.60
CA PRO A 187 10.80 -5.29 2.76
C PRO A 187 11.23 -6.18 3.93
N VAL A 188 12.53 -6.30 4.21
CA VAL A 188 13.05 -7.07 5.34
C VAL A 188 12.61 -6.46 6.67
N PHE A 189 12.74 -5.15 6.83
CA PHE A 189 12.28 -4.44 8.03
C PHE A 189 10.77 -4.61 8.24
N ILE A 190 9.96 -4.48 7.19
CA ILE A 190 8.51 -4.66 7.26
C ILE A 190 8.14 -6.12 7.55
N HIS A 191 8.86 -7.08 6.99
CA HIS A 191 8.68 -8.50 7.28
C HIS A 191 8.94 -8.80 8.77
N ASP A 192 10.07 -8.34 9.32
CA ASP A 192 10.38 -8.51 10.73
C ASP A 192 9.36 -7.81 11.63
N PHE A 193 8.90 -6.59 11.27
CA PHE A 193 7.81 -5.91 11.98
C PHE A 193 6.54 -6.76 12.02
N LEU A 194 6.16 -7.40 10.91
CA LEU A 194 4.99 -8.28 10.85
C LEU A 194 5.19 -9.58 11.65
N CYS A 195 6.39 -10.14 11.68
CA CYS A 195 6.71 -11.32 12.49
C CYS A 195 6.74 -11.02 14.00
N ILE A 196 7.26 -9.87 14.40
CA ILE A 196 7.21 -9.37 15.79
C ILE A 196 5.75 -9.11 16.18
N HIS A 197 4.96 -8.49 15.27
CA HIS A 197 3.57 -8.15 15.47
C HIS A 197 3.35 -7.34 16.75
N PRO A 198 3.91 -6.12 16.84
CA PRO A 198 4.15 -5.46 18.13
C PRO A 198 2.91 -4.99 18.88
N PHE A 199 1.75 -4.92 18.24
CA PHE A 199 0.53 -4.39 18.82
C PHE A 199 -0.54 -5.47 19.04
N ASN A 200 -1.47 -5.22 19.96
CA ASN A 200 -2.64 -6.08 20.13
C ASN A 200 -3.57 -6.03 18.89
N ASP A 201 -3.62 -4.88 18.20
CA ASP A 201 -4.41 -4.63 16.99
C ASP A 201 -3.71 -3.55 16.15
N GLY A 202 -4.06 -3.45 14.85
CA GLY A 202 -3.53 -2.41 13.94
C GLY A 202 -2.17 -2.71 13.31
N ASN A 203 -1.58 -3.89 13.50
CA ASN A 203 -0.26 -4.22 12.95
C ASN A 203 -0.22 -4.19 11.43
N GLY A 204 -1.24 -4.72 10.76
CA GLY A 204 -1.32 -4.69 9.29
C GLY A 204 -1.40 -3.26 8.76
N ARG A 205 -2.22 -2.40 9.35
CA ARG A 205 -2.32 -0.99 8.99
C ARG A 205 -1.01 -0.25 9.24
N MET A 206 -0.39 -0.48 10.40
CA MET A 206 0.91 0.11 10.74
C MET A 206 2.02 -0.35 9.80
N SER A 207 2.06 -1.62 9.40
CA SER A 207 3.08 -2.11 8.45
C SER A 207 2.99 -1.41 7.10
N ARG A 208 1.76 -1.16 6.60
CA ARG A 208 1.54 -0.43 5.33
C ARG A 208 1.90 1.05 5.45
N LEU A 209 1.53 1.71 6.55
CA LEU A 209 1.95 3.08 6.85
C LEU A 209 3.47 3.21 7.00
N LEU A 210 4.11 2.28 7.69
CA LEU A 210 5.58 2.24 7.81
C LEU A 210 6.24 1.99 6.45
N THR A 211 5.68 1.12 5.60
CA THR A 211 6.18 0.92 4.24
C THR A 211 6.20 2.25 3.47
N THR A 212 5.10 3.02 3.54
CA THR A 212 5.01 4.34 2.91
C THR A 212 6.05 5.30 3.47
N LEU A 213 6.20 5.37 4.79
CA LEU A 213 7.17 6.23 5.48
C LEU A 213 8.61 5.94 5.02
N VAL A 214 9.02 4.68 5.12
CA VAL A 214 10.41 4.31 4.80
C VAL A 214 10.71 4.39 3.30
N LEU A 215 9.72 4.17 2.42
CA LEU A 215 9.87 4.44 0.98
C LEU A 215 10.13 5.92 0.71
N TYR A 216 9.35 6.83 1.32
CA TYR A 216 9.53 8.27 1.13
C TYR A 216 10.87 8.76 1.64
N GLN A 217 11.33 8.29 2.79
CA GLN A 217 12.65 8.61 3.35
C GLN A 217 13.81 8.18 2.46
N ASN A 218 13.58 7.17 1.60
CA ASN A 218 14.57 6.68 0.64
C ASN A 218 14.33 7.19 -0.80
N GLY A 219 13.48 8.21 -0.99
CA GLY A 219 13.26 8.86 -2.29
C GLY A 219 12.24 8.19 -3.21
N PHE A 220 11.48 7.19 -2.73
CA PHE A 220 10.47 6.50 -3.53
C PHE A 220 9.06 7.03 -3.22
N TYR A 221 8.65 8.06 -3.93
CA TYR A 221 7.42 8.82 -3.64
C TYR A 221 6.16 8.31 -4.36
N VAL A 222 6.23 7.18 -5.06
CA VAL A 222 5.09 6.70 -5.87
C VAL A 222 3.82 6.49 -5.04
N GLY A 223 3.95 6.05 -3.79
CA GLY A 223 2.83 5.88 -2.85
C GLY A 223 2.06 7.15 -2.55
N LYS A 224 2.64 8.33 -2.82
CA LYS A 224 1.97 9.63 -2.69
C LYS A 224 0.90 9.85 -3.76
N TYR A 225 1.06 9.24 -4.93
CA TYR A 225 0.23 9.45 -6.13
C TYR A 225 -0.59 8.23 -6.53
N ILE A 226 -0.12 7.04 -6.16
CA ILE A 226 -0.75 5.74 -6.44
C ILE A 226 -0.82 4.94 -5.16
N SER A 227 -2.02 4.53 -4.75
CA SER A 227 -2.20 3.72 -3.54
C SER A 227 -1.53 2.34 -3.67
N LEU A 228 -0.52 2.09 -2.86
CA LEU A 228 0.09 0.76 -2.70
C LEU A 228 -0.89 -0.20 -2.02
N GLU A 229 -1.66 0.30 -1.06
CA GLU A 229 -2.66 -0.46 -0.32
C GLU A 229 -3.78 -0.98 -1.23
N ALA A 230 -4.22 -0.18 -2.21
CA ALA A 230 -5.20 -0.62 -3.20
C ALA A 230 -4.66 -1.74 -4.09
N LYS A 231 -3.35 -1.72 -4.42
CA LYS A 231 -2.71 -2.82 -5.14
C LYS A 231 -2.60 -4.09 -4.29
N ILE A 232 -2.26 -3.95 -3.01
CA ILE A 232 -2.23 -5.05 -2.04
C ILE A 232 -3.63 -5.65 -1.87
N ALA A 233 -4.65 -4.81 -1.67
CA ALA A 233 -6.04 -5.26 -1.52
C ALA A 233 -6.54 -6.06 -2.74
N LYS A 234 -6.16 -5.63 -3.94
CA LYS A 234 -6.51 -6.32 -5.21
C LYS A 234 -5.86 -7.71 -5.34
N ASN A 235 -4.69 -7.91 -4.72
CA ASN A 235 -3.92 -9.15 -4.76
C ASN A 235 -3.64 -9.70 -3.34
N LYS A 236 -4.65 -9.61 -2.46
CA LYS A 236 -4.53 -9.93 -1.04
C LYS A 236 -3.99 -11.34 -0.79
N ASP A 237 -4.43 -12.32 -1.56
CA ASP A 237 -3.99 -13.71 -1.42
C ASP A 237 -2.50 -13.88 -1.74
N LEU A 238 -1.99 -13.19 -2.76
CA LEU A 238 -0.56 -13.20 -3.10
C LEU A 238 0.28 -12.53 -2.00
N TYR A 239 -0.22 -11.44 -1.41
CA TYR A 239 0.43 -10.79 -0.29
C TYR A 239 0.61 -11.74 0.90
N TYR A 240 -0.48 -12.38 1.34
CA TYR A 240 -0.42 -13.30 2.48
C TYR A 240 0.35 -14.57 2.16
N SER A 241 0.29 -15.07 0.92
CA SER A 241 1.12 -16.21 0.49
C SER A 241 2.61 -15.89 0.55
N ALA A 242 3.03 -14.73 0.03
CA ALA A 242 4.41 -14.30 0.08
C ALA A 242 4.91 -14.07 1.52
N LEU A 243 4.06 -13.49 2.38
CA LEU A 243 4.37 -13.30 3.80
C LEU A 243 4.51 -14.65 4.52
N ALA A 244 3.58 -15.58 4.34
CA ALA A 244 3.61 -16.89 4.97
C ALA A 244 4.85 -17.70 4.56
N GLN A 245 5.24 -17.67 3.28
CA GLN A 245 6.47 -18.31 2.81
C GLN A 245 7.71 -17.72 3.51
N ALA A 246 7.78 -16.38 3.60
CA ALA A 246 8.88 -15.70 4.23
C ALA A 246 8.94 -15.87 5.75
N GLN A 247 7.84 -16.22 6.42
CA GLN A 247 7.77 -16.45 7.86
C GLN A 247 8.34 -17.82 8.28
N SER A 248 8.45 -18.77 7.35
CA SER A 248 9.00 -20.11 7.66
C SER A 248 10.46 -20.02 8.08
N GLY A 249 10.82 -20.60 9.22
CA GLY A 249 12.18 -20.55 9.77
C GLY A 249 12.59 -19.20 10.37
N TRP A 250 11.66 -18.26 10.56
CA TRP A 250 11.97 -16.94 11.08
C TRP A 250 12.60 -16.97 12.49
N TYR A 251 12.13 -17.83 13.37
CA TYR A 251 12.70 -17.95 14.75
C TYR A 251 14.14 -18.46 14.75
N GLU A 252 14.48 -19.33 13.82
CA GLU A 252 15.77 -19.94 13.64
C GLU A 252 16.76 -19.04 12.87
N GLY A 253 16.25 -17.97 12.24
CA GLY A 253 17.04 -17.10 11.37
C GLY A 253 17.45 -17.78 10.06
N THR A 254 16.62 -18.70 9.57
CA THR A 254 16.81 -19.48 8.34
C THR A 254 15.74 -19.20 7.29
N GLU A 255 14.90 -18.21 7.56
CA GLU A 255 13.83 -17.80 6.66
C GLU A 255 14.34 -17.35 5.28
N ASP A 256 13.55 -17.63 4.25
CA ASP A 256 13.73 -17.06 2.92
C ASP A 256 12.80 -15.86 2.72
N VAL A 257 13.35 -14.65 2.83
CA VAL A 257 12.59 -13.40 2.64
C VAL A 257 12.36 -13.01 1.18
N VAL A 258 12.98 -13.72 0.22
CA VAL A 258 12.92 -13.42 -1.21
C VAL A 258 11.49 -13.36 -1.75
N PRO A 259 10.56 -14.26 -1.42
CA PRO A 259 9.17 -14.17 -1.89
C PRO A 259 8.50 -12.86 -1.48
N PHE A 260 8.69 -12.40 -0.25
CA PHE A 260 8.12 -11.15 0.24
C PHE A 260 8.78 -9.92 -0.39
N ILE A 261 10.10 -9.92 -0.56
CA ILE A 261 10.84 -8.87 -1.28
C ILE A 261 10.30 -8.74 -2.70
N LYS A 262 10.20 -9.83 -3.46
CA LYS A 262 9.67 -9.83 -4.84
C LYS A 262 8.25 -9.28 -4.91
N TYR A 263 7.39 -9.67 -3.97
CA TYR A 263 6.03 -9.16 -3.91
C TYR A 263 5.99 -7.63 -3.71
N ILE A 264 6.75 -7.12 -2.75
CA ILE A 264 6.80 -5.68 -2.45
C ILE A 264 7.38 -4.90 -3.63
N LEU A 265 8.52 -5.35 -4.20
CA LEU A 265 9.13 -4.71 -5.37
C LEU A 265 8.21 -4.72 -6.59
N GLY A 266 7.54 -5.84 -6.86
CA GLY A 266 6.54 -5.95 -7.92
C GLY A 266 5.37 -4.99 -7.73
N THR A 267 4.90 -4.81 -6.49
CA THR A 267 3.84 -3.85 -6.12
C THR A 267 4.29 -2.41 -6.37
N ILE A 268 5.51 -2.05 -5.95
CA ILE A 268 6.10 -0.72 -6.16
C ILE A 268 6.27 -0.43 -7.66
N LEU A 269 6.85 -1.35 -8.42
CA LEU A 269 7.03 -1.19 -9.87
C LEU A 269 5.69 -1.05 -10.60
N SER A 270 4.70 -1.86 -10.21
CA SER A 270 3.35 -1.73 -10.76
C SER A 270 2.72 -0.37 -10.44
N ALA A 271 3.00 0.21 -9.27
CA ALA A 271 2.53 1.55 -8.92
C ALA A 271 3.21 2.63 -9.78
N TYR A 272 4.50 2.53 -10.03
CA TYR A 272 5.20 3.46 -10.94
C TYR A 272 4.65 3.41 -12.37
N ARG A 273 4.32 2.22 -12.87
CA ARG A 273 3.69 2.06 -14.20
C ARG A 273 2.31 2.70 -14.25
N ASP A 274 1.47 2.49 -13.24
CA ASP A 274 0.18 3.17 -13.15
C ASP A 274 0.34 4.69 -13.04
N PHE A 275 1.36 5.17 -12.35
CA PHE A 275 1.66 6.59 -12.26
C PHE A 275 1.97 7.17 -13.64
N GLU A 276 2.85 6.53 -14.41
CA GLU A 276 3.20 6.95 -15.77
C GLU A 276 1.96 6.98 -16.70
N GLU A 277 1.12 5.93 -16.64
CA GLU A 277 -0.13 5.88 -17.41
C GLU A 277 -1.09 7.02 -17.03
N ARG A 278 -1.28 7.28 -15.74
CA ARG A 278 -2.17 8.36 -15.26
C ARG A 278 -1.61 9.73 -15.58
N PHE A 279 -0.31 9.93 -15.44
CA PHE A 279 0.34 11.19 -15.79
C PHE A 279 0.18 11.50 -17.27
N ALA A 280 0.39 10.54 -18.15
CA ALA A 280 0.19 10.69 -19.60
C ALA A 280 -1.25 11.09 -19.97
N LEU A 281 -2.26 10.64 -19.22
CA LEU A 281 -3.67 11.01 -19.41
C LEU A 281 -3.98 12.43 -18.91
N VAL A 282 -3.28 12.89 -17.89
CA VAL A 282 -3.41 14.26 -17.33
C VAL A 282 -2.65 15.27 -18.18
N GLU A 283 -1.52 14.87 -18.78
CA GLU A 283 -0.65 15.73 -19.60
C GLU A 283 -1.38 16.34 -20.81
N THR A 284 -2.34 15.61 -21.34
CA THR A 284 -3.17 16.09 -22.45
C THR A 284 -4.45 16.72 -21.86
N LYS A 285 -4.66 18.05 -22.02
CA LYS A 285 -5.97 18.71 -21.77
C LYS A 285 -7.02 18.21 -22.78
N LEU A 286 -7.20 16.89 -22.82
CA LEU A 286 -8.12 16.24 -23.73
C LEU A 286 -9.56 16.33 -23.21
N PRO A 287 -10.55 16.43 -24.07
CA PRO A 287 -11.95 16.21 -23.70
C PRO A 287 -12.13 14.86 -22.99
N ALA A 288 -13.06 14.77 -22.04
CA ALA A 288 -13.28 13.55 -21.25
C ALA A 288 -13.40 12.27 -22.09
N ILE A 289 -14.00 12.37 -23.28
CA ILE A 289 -14.12 11.25 -24.22
C ILE A 289 -12.76 10.76 -24.73
N GLU A 290 -11.82 11.68 -24.98
CA GLU A 290 -10.46 11.31 -25.43
C GLU A 290 -9.64 10.67 -24.32
N VAL A 291 -9.78 11.16 -23.08
CA VAL A 291 -9.16 10.57 -21.90
C VAL A 291 -9.65 9.12 -21.73
N VAL A 292 -10.98 8.91 -21.78
CA VAL A 292 -11.57 7.56 -21.68
C VAL A 292 -11.18 6.70 -22.88
N ARG A 293 -11.13 7.24 -24.10
CA ARG A 293 -10.65 6.51 -25.29
C ARG A 293 -9.23 6.01 -25.11
N ASN A 294 -8.32 6.88 -24.65
CA ASN A 294 -6.93 6.51 -24.41
C ASN A 294 -6.80 5.45 -23.31
N ALA A 295 -7.54 5.58 -22.20
CA ALA A 295 -7.57 4.58 -21.13
C ALA A 295 -8.06 3.21 -21.61
N THR A 296 -8.94 3.16 -22.63
CA THR A 296 -9.40 1.90 -23.21
C THR A 296 -8.44 1.28 -24.23
N LYS A 297 -7.48 2.06 -24.79
CA LYS A 297 -6.54 1.56 -25.84
C LYS A 297 -5.70 0.38 -25.36
N ASN A 298 -5.26 0.40 -24.10
CA ASN A 298 -4.36 -0.60 -23.52
C ASN A 298 -5.11 -1.76 -22.83
N LYS A 299 -6.46 -1.74 -22.85
CA LYS A 299 -7.25 -2.83 -22.24
C LYS A 299 -7.42 -3.99 -23.23
N ILE A 300 -6.94 -5.16 -22.79
CA ILE A 300 -7.11 -6.42 -23.50
C ILE A 300 -8.28 -7.19 -22.86
N GLY A 301 -9.27 -7.58 -23.67
CA GLY A 301 -10.43 -8.34 -23.19
C GLY A 301 -11.56 -7.44 -22.63
N ARG A 302 -12.29 -7.99 -21.65
CA ARG A 302 -13.43 -7.31 -21.05
C ARG A 302 -12.98 -6.41 -19.90
N PHE A 303 -13.58 -5.22 -19.81
CA PHE A 303 -13.35 -4.30 -18.70
C PHE A 303 -14.67 -3.67 -18.23
N THR A 304 -14.69 -3.18 -17.01
CA THR A 304 -15.84 -2.56 -16.37
C THR A 304 -15.72 -1.03 -16.35
N LYS A 305 -16.79 -0.35 -16.00
CA LYS A 305 -16.77 1.09 -15.70
C LYS A 305 -15.83 1.42 -14.54
N GLN A 306 -15.73 0.54 -13.56
CA GLN A 306 -14.82 0.69 -12.41
C GLN A 306 -13.35 0.65 -12.84
N ASP A 307 -12.99 -0.24 -13.76
CA ASP A 307 -11.61 -0.29 -14.30
C ASP A 307 -11.22 1.04 -14.98
N ILE A 308 -12.17 1.69 -15.68
CA ILE A 308 -11.93 2.99 -16.30
C ILE A 308 -11.88 4.10 -15.26
N ARG A 309 -12.69 4.05 -14.20
CA ARG A 309 -12.65 5.01 -13.10
C ARG A 309 -11.28 4.98 -12.39
N GLU A 310 -10.71 3.80 -12.21
CA GLU A 310 -9.37 3.65 -11.62
C GLU A 310 -8.27 4.27 -12.49
N LEU A 311 -8.41 4.19 -13.82
CA LEU A 311 -7.45 4.77 -14.77
C LEU A 311 -7.66 6.28 -15.01
N CYS A 312 -8.89 6.77 -14.85
CA CYS A 312 -9.26 8.16 -15.10
C CYS A 312 -9.82 8.83 -13.84
N PRO A 313 -9.06 8.88 -12.75
CA PRO A 313 -9.53 9.38 -11.45
C PRO A 313 -9.90 10.88 -11.48
N SER A 314 -9.34 11.65 -12.41
CA SER A 314 -9.66 13.05 -12.63
C SER A 314 -11.07 13.29 -13.22
N LEU A 315 -11.72 12.25 -13.77
CA LEU A 315 -13.04 12.37 -14.34
C LEU A 315 -14.13 11.99 -13.35
N SER A 316 -15.24 12.76 -13.36
CA SER A 316 -16.43 12.35 -12.61
C SER A 316 -17.03 11.06 -13.19
N LEU A 317 -17.73 10.29 -12.36
CA LEU A 317 -18.39 9.07 -12.81
C LEU A 317 -19.36 9.32 -13.97
N SER A 318 -20.11 10.43 -13.93
CA SER A 318 -21.01 10.86 -15.01
C SER A 318 -20.28 11.17 -16.32
N SER A 319 -19.09 11.78 -16.24
CA SER A 319 -18.24 12.03 -17.42
C SER A 319 -17.72 10.74 -18.04
N ILE A 320 -17.32 9.78 -17.20
CA ILE A 320 -16.89 8.44 -17.65
C ILE A 320 -18.05 7.70 -18.32
N GLU A 321 -19.24 7.67 -17.70
CA GLU A 321 -20.43 7.03 -18.25
C GLU A 321 -20.86 7.65 -19.57
N GLY A 322 -20.86 8.97 -19.66
CA GLY A 322 -21.15 9.70 -20.88
C GLY A 322 -20.17 9.41 -22.01
N SER A 323 -18.88 9.33 -21.67
CA SER A 323 -17.81 9.01 -22.62
C SER A 323 -17.88 7.56 -23.11
N LEU A 324 -18.07 6.59 -22.21
CA LEU A 324 -18.24 5.17 -22.57
C LEU A 324 -19.45 4.96 -23.47
N ARG A 325 -20.58 5.64 -23.19
CA ARG A 325 -21.76 5.61 -24.04
C ARG A 325 -21.46 6.12 -25.46
N LYS A 326 -20.81 7.28 -25.58
CA LYS A 326 -20.41 7.83 -26.87
C LYS A 326 -19.44 6.92 -27.64
N LEU A 327 -18.49 6.29 -26.96
CA LEU A 327 -17.56 5.33 -27.59
C LEU A 327 -18.27 4.07 -28.09
N VAL A 328 -19.35 3.64 -27.41
CA VAL A 328 -20.22 2.56 -27.90
C VAL A 328 -21.03 3.02 -29.10
N GLU A 329 -21.62 4.22 -29.07
CA GLU A 329 -22.36 4.82 -30.19
C GLU A 329 -21.45 4.99 -31.43
N ASN A 330 -20.19 5.36 -31.23
CA ASN A 330 -19.19 5.48 -32.31
C ASN A 330 -18.67 4.11 -32.84
N GLY A 331 -19.10 2.98 -32.25
CA GLY A 331 -18.65 1.64 -32.67
C GLY A 331 -17.21 1.30 -32.28
N GLU A 332 -16.60 2.04 -31.34
CA GLU A 332 -15.26 1.80 -30.80
C GLU A 332 -15.28 0.75 -29.69
N LEU A 333 -16.37 0.73 -28.94
CA LEU A 333 -16.60 -0.23 -27.86
C LEU A 333 -17.91 -1.00 -28.08
N LYS A 334 -17.95 -2.24 -27.60
CA LYS A 334 -19.18 -3.05 -27.48
C LYS A 334 -19.56 -3.18 -26.01
N ARG A 335 -20.78 -2.80 -25.67
CA ARG A 335 -21.37 -3.03 -24.35
C ARG A 335 -21.98 -4.42 -24.29
N VAL A 336 -21.71 -5.16 -23.21
CA VAL A 336 -22.22 -6.50 -22.95
C VAL A 336 -22.79 -6.53 -21.51
N GLY A 337 -24.00 -7.07 -21.37
CA GLY A 337 -24.71 -7.12 -20.08
C GLY A 337 -25.49 -5.84 -19.76
N ALA A 338 -26.15 -5.84 -18.60
CA ALA A 338 -26.97 -4.73 -18.11
C ALA A 338 -26.78 -4.54 -16.59
N GLY A 339 -27.06 -3.33 -16.10
CA GLY A 339 -26.96 -3.00 -14.67
C GLY A 339 -25.55 -3.16 -14.13
N LYS A 340 -25.40 -3.79 -12.96
CA LYS A 340 -24.13 -3.98 -12.27
C LYS A 340 -23.16 -4.93 -12.98
N SER A 341 -23.66 -5.80 -13.87
CA SER A 341 -22.86 -6.75 -14.66
C SER A 341 -22.42 -6.21 -16.02
N THR A 342 -22.59 -4.92 -16.28
CA THR A 342 -22.18 -4.30 -17.55
C THR A 342 -20.67 -4.33 -17.69
N VAL A 343 -20.20 -4.90 -18.81
CA VAL A 343 -18.80 -4.87 -19.25
C VAL A 343 -18.68 -4.32 -20.65
N TYR A 344 -17.50 -3.85 -20.99
CA TYR A 344 -17.17 -3.29 -22.29
C TYR A 344 -16.07 -4.12 -22.95
N LEU A 345 -16.09 -4.18 -24.27
CA LEU A 345 -15.09 -4.80 -25.13
C LEU A 345 -14.66 -3.79 -26.17
N ARG A 346 -13.38 -3.68 -26.42
CA ARG A 346 -12.86 -2.89 -27.53
C ARG A 346 -13.08 -3.63 -28.84
N LEU A 347 -13.53 -2.90 -29.87
CA LEU A 347 -13.80 -3.45 -31.20
C LEU A 347 -12.67 -3.13 -32.20
N LYS A 348 -11.89 -2.07 -31.95
CA LYS A 348 -10.76 -1.65 -32.81
C LYS A 348 -9.58 -1.18 -31.96
#